data_bbddb78e8e0285cc387e19f4c6b846c8
#
_entry.id   bbddb78e8e0285cc387e19f4c6b846c8
#
_cell.length_a   1.000
_cell.length_b   1.000
_cell.length_c   1.000
_cell.angle_alpha   90.00
_cell.angle_beta   90.00
_cell.angle_gamma   90.00
#
_symmetry.space_group_name_H-M   'P 1'
#
loop_
_entity.id
_entity.type
_entity.pdbx_description
1 polymer ?
#
loop_
_entity_poly.entity_id
_entity_poly.type
_entity_poly.pdbx_seq_one_letter_code
_entity_poly.pdbx_strand_id
1 'polypeptide(L)'
;MIAVIFEVWPQGGHRQEYLDIAAALRPMLTEIDGFISIERFESISEPGKILSLSFWRDEKAIEAWRHFELHRSAQAKGRAYVFRDYRLRVATVIRDYGMNDREQAPADSRQLYGSTSSSLPPSDA
;
A
#
# COMPACT_ATOMS: atom_id res chain seq x y z
N MET A 1 -11.83 -3.62 -4.64
CA MET A 1 -10.51 -3.07 -4.37
C MET A 1 -9.79 -3.92 -3.34
N ILE A 2 -8.55 -4.18 -3.59
CA ILE A 2 -7.71 -5.00 -2.71
C ILE A 2 -6.59 -4.15 -2.14
N ALA A 3 -6.31 -4.32 -0.86
CA ALA A 3 -5.18 -3.68 -0.20
C ALA A 3 -4.09 -4.71 0.05
N VAL A 4 -2.85 -4.36 -0.27
CA VAL A 4 -1.68 -5.16 0.09
C VAL A 4 -0.93 -4.41 1.17
N ILE A 5 -0.83 -5.04 2.32
CA ILE A 5 -0.21 -4.50 3.52
C ILE A 5 1.10 -5.23 3.74
N PHE A 6 2.20 -4.60 3.39
CA PHE A 6 3.52 -5.21 3.49
C PHE A 6 4.31 -4.52 4.59
N GLU A 7 4.46 -5.22 5.71
CA GLU A 7 5.29 -4.75 6.81
C GLU A 7 6.67 -5.36 6.64
N VAL A 8 7.71 -4.54 6.70
CA VAL A 8 9.07 -5.03 6.47
C VAL A 8 10.03 -4.47 7.51
N TRP A 9 10.93 -5.34 7.95
CA TRP A 9 12.07 -4.95 8.79
C TRP A 9 13.32 -5.17 7.96
N PRO A 10 13.89 -4.09 7.39
CA PRO A 10 15.14 -4.21 6.64
C PRO A 10 16.25 -4.73 7.54
N GLN A 11 17.13 -5.54 6.98
CA GLN A 11 18.31 -5.99 7.68
C GLN A 11 19.17 -4.78 8.05
N GLY A 12 19.85 -4.85 9.18
CA GLY A 12 20.70 -3.76 9.66
C GLY A 12 21.66 -3.29 8.58
N GLY A 13 21.66 -1.97 8.31
CA GLY A 13 22.48 -1.37 7.27
C GLY A 13 21.91 -1.48 5.84
N HIS A 14 20.77 -2.14 5.65
CA HIS A 14 20.18 -2.34 4.33
C HIS A 14 18.90 -1.51 4.08
N ARG A 15 18.58 -0.58 4.96
CA ARG A 15 17.37 0.25 4.82
C ARG A 15 17.38 1.03 3.51
N GLN A 16 18.49 1.69 3.21
CA GLN A 16 18.59 2.50 1.99
C GLN A 16 18.55 1.62 0.74
N GLU A 17 19.17 0.45 0.79
CA GLU A 17 19.12 -0.51 -0.31
C GLU A 17 17.67 -0.93 -0.60
N TYR A 18 16.88 -1.21 0.45
CA TYR A 18 15.47 -1.53 0.28
C TYR A 18 14.71 -0.39 -0.39
N LEU A 19 14.92 0.84 0.09
CA LEU A 19 14.25 2.02 -0.47
C LEU A 19 14.65 2.26 -1.92
N ASP A 20 15.90 2.02 -2.27
CA ASP A 20 16.39 2.17 -3.64
C ASP A 20 15.76 1.14 -4.58
N ILE A 21 15.67 -0.11 -4.13
CA ILE A 21 15.01 -1.18 -4.89
C ILE A 21 13.53 -0.82 -5.11
N ALA A 22 12.87 -0.36 -4.06
CA ALA A 22 11.46 0.02 -4.13
C ALA A 22 11.25 1.18 -5.12
N ALA A 23 12.13 2.17 -5.08
CA ALA A 23 12.06 3.30 -6.00
C ALA A 23 12.28 2.87 -7.46
N ALA A 24 13.18 1.94 -7.69
CA ALA A 24 13.47 1.41 -9.02
C ALA A 24 12.28 0.62 -9.59
N LEU A 25 11.50 -0.05 -8.73
CA LEU A 25 10.35 -0.84 -9.16
C LEU A 25 9.09 0.00 -9.38
N ARG A 26 9.01 1.18 -8.78
CA ARG A 26 7.79 2.01 -8.82
C ARG A 26 7.30 2.33 -10.23
N PRO A 27 8.14 2.73 -11.20
CA PRO A 27 7.67 2.99 -12.55
C PRO A 27 7.04 1.77 -13.22
N MET A 28 7.49 0.57 -12.85
CA MET A 28 6.99 -0.68 -13.42
C MET A 28 5.63 -1.04 -12.84
N LEU A 29 5.39 -0.69 -11.57
CA LEU A 29 4.09 -0.89 -10.94
C LEU A 29 3.00 -0.13 -11.66
N THR A 30 3.27 1.10 -12.07
CA THR A 30 2.29 1.95 -12.73
C THR A 30 1.84 1.42 -14.10
N GLU A 31 2.63 0.53 -14.68
CA GLU A 31 2.29 -0.09 -15.98
C GLU A 31 1.32 -1.28 -15.82
N ILE A 32 1.11 -1.77 -14.61
CA ILE A 32 0.24 -2.92 -14.40
C ILE A 32 -1.22 -2.47 -14.39
N ASP A 33 -2.02 -3.07 -15.27
CA ASP A 33 -3.44 -2.80 -15.32
C ASP A 33 -4.08 -3.22 -14.00
N GLY A 34 -4.80 -2.29 -13.37
CA GLY A 34 -5.43 -2.52 -12.09
C GLY A 34 -4.61 -2.04 -10.89
N PHE A 35 -3.39 -1.59 -11.09
CA PHE A 35 -2.65 -0.92 -10.03
C PHE A 35 -3.29 0.44 -9.73
N ILE A 36 -3.52 0.76 -8.47
CA ILE A 36 -4.14 2.02 -8.06
C ILE A 36 -3.12 2.95 -7.43
N SER A 37 -2.46 2.52 -6.37
CA SER A 37 -1.51 3.38 -5.65
C SER A 37 -0.60 2.58 -4.75
N ILE A 38 0.52 3.19 -4.39
CA ILE A 38 1.44 2.65 -3.40
C ILE A 38 2.09 3.80 -2.65
N GLU A 39 2.21 3.61 -1.35
CA GLU A 39 2.89 4.57 -0.48
C GLU A 39 3.59 3.83 0.63
N ARG A 40 4.73 4.35 1.07
CA ARG A 40 5.51 3.77 2.16
C ARG A 40 5.51 4.69 3.36
N PHE A 41 5.48 4.07 4.52
CA PHE A 41 5.40 4.77 5.80
C PHE A 41 6.43 4.17 6.75
N GLU A 42 7.00 4.99 7.61
CA GLU A 42 7.86 4.51 8.67
C GLU A 42 7.06 4.46 9.97
N SER A 43 7.22 3.37 10.73
CA SER A 43 6.51 3.22 11.98
C SER A 43 6.98 4.24 13.01
N ILE A 44 6.04 4.90 13.66
CA ILE A 44 6.33 5.83 14.75
C ILE A 44 6.70 5.08 16.02
N SER A 45 6.01 3.98 16.28
CA SER A 45 6.20 3.22 17.52
C SER A 45 7.33 2.20 17.44
N GLU A 46 7.74 1.79 16.26
CA GLU A 46 8.78 0.79 16.06
C GLU A 46 9.78 1.30 15.02
N PRO A 47 10.83 1.98 15.45
CA PRO A 47 11.83 2.51 14.51
C PRO A 47 12.45 1.41 13.66
N GLY A 48 12.64 1.72 12.37
CA GLY A 48 13.21 0.77 11.43
C GLY A 48 12.19 -0.11 10.72
N LYS A 49 10.96 -0.15 11.19
CA LYS A 49 9.88 -0.87 10.52
C LYS A 49 9.23 0.02 9.46
N ILE A 50 9.08 -0.52 8.27
CA ILE A 50 8.48 0.21 7.15
C ILE A 50 7.22 -0.53 6.70
N LEU A 51 6.17 0.24 6.43
CA LEU A 51 4.94 -0.26 5.85
C LEU A 51 4.88 0.18 4.39
N SER A 52 4.69 -0.78 3.48
CA SER A 52 4.32 -0.51 2.10
C SER A 52 2.83 -0.84 1.97
N LEU A 53 2.04 0.17 1.65
CA LEU A 53 0.60 0.03 1.49
C LEU A 53 0.26 0.29 0.04
N SER A 54 -0.31 -0.71 -0.63
CA SER A 54 -0.71 -0.58 -2.03
C SER A 54 -2.15 -1.00 -2.22
N PHE A 55 -2.80 -0.37 -3.20
CA PHE A 55 -4.19 -0.64 -3.55
C PHE A 55 -4.28 -1.08 -5.00
N TRP A 56 -5.16 -2.05 -5.25
CA TRP A 56 -5.30 -2.73 -6.53
C TRP A 56 -6.77 -2.96 -6.85
N ARG A 57 -7.10 -2.94 -8.12
CA ARG A 57 -8.47 -3.18 -8.55
C ARG A 57 -8.95 -4.58 -8.15
N ASP A 58 -8.11 -5.59 -8.35
CA ASP A 58 -8.45 -6.98 -8.09
C ASP A 58 -7.20 -7.83 -7.87
N GLU A 59 -7.40 -9.10 -7.51
CA GLU A 59 -6.29 -10.03 -7.27
C GLU A 59 -5.52 -10.37 -8.54
N LYS A 60 -6.16 -10.28 -9.69
CA LYS A 60 -5.51 -10.55 -10.97
C LYS A 60 -4.36 -9.57 -11.24
N ALA A 61 -4.58 -8.31 -10.90
CA ALA A 61 -3.53 -7.30 -11.02
C ALA A 61 -2.35 -7.60 -10.09
N ILE A 62 -2.63 -8.05 -8.88
CA ILE A 62 -1.60 -8.45 -7.91
C ILE A 62 -0.81 -9.64 -8.43
N GLU A 63 -1.50 -10.62 -9.02
CA GLU A 63 -0.86 -11.80 -9.60
C GLU A 63 0.10 -11.41 -10.72
N ALA A 64 -0.30 -10.49 -11.59
CA ALA A 64 0.57 -9.99 -12.64
C ALA A 64 1.83 -9.35 -12.06
N TRP A 65 1.69 -8.57 -10.99
CA TRP A 65 2.83 -7.97 -10.30
C TRP A 65 3.74 -9.03 -9.69
N ARG A 66 3.16 -10.04 -9.05
CA ARG A 66 3.92 -11.12 -8.42
C ARG A 66 4.78 -11.86 -9.45
N HIS A 67 4.23 -12.16 -10.60
CA HIS A 67 4.99 -12.82 -11.66
C HIS A 67 6.15 -11.95 -12.14
N PHE A 68 5.89 -10.67 -12.33
CA PHE A 68 6.91 -9.73 -12.73
C PHE A 68 8.02 -9.62 -11.66
N GLU A 69 7.64 -9.52 -10.40
CA GLU A 69 8.59 -9.38 -9.29
C GLU A 69 9.46 -10.63 -9.15
N LEU A 70 8.88 -11.82 -9.29
CA LEU A 70 9.62 -13.07 -9.25
C LEU A 70 10.67 -13.12 -10.37
N HIS A 71 10.29 -12.71 -11.57
CA HIS A 71 11.23 -12.64 -12.69
C HIS A 71 12.38 -11.68 -12.40
N ARG A 72 12.07 -10.51 -11.88
CA ARG A 72 13.09 -9.52 -11.51
C ARG A 72 13.97 -10.01 -10.37
N SER A 73 13.40 -10.70 -9.38
CA SER A 73 14.16 -11.26 -8.26
C SER A 73 15.13 -12.32 -8.71
N ALA A 74 14.75 -13.12 -9.67
CA ALA A 74 15.64 -14.13 -10.23
C ALA A 74 16.86 -13.52 -10.92
N GLN A 75 16.71 -12.30 -11.45
CA GLN A 75 17.79 -11.56 -12.09
C GLN A 75 18.65 -10.79 -11.08
N ALA A 76 18.07 -10.39 -9.96
CA ALA A 76 18.73 -9.57 -8.93
C ALA A 76 19.23 -10.47 -7.79
N LYS A 77 20.37 -11.12 -7.98
CA LYS A 77 20.95 -12.02 -6.98
C LYS A 77 21.23 -11.28 -5.67
N GLY A 78 20.98 -11.96 -4.55
CA GLY A 78 21.29 -11.46 -3.22
C GLY A 78 20.23 -10.59 -2.58
N ARG A 79 19.10 -10.39 -3.26
CA ARG A 79 18.01 -9.56 -2.76
C ARG A 79 17.40 -10.08 -1.46
N ALA A 80 17.48 -11.40 -1.21
CA ALA A 80 16.90 -12.05 -0.05
C ALA A 80 17.50 -11.59 1.29
N TYR A 81 18.73 -11.10 1.30
CA TYR A 81 19.39 -10.68 2.55
C TYR A 81 19.08 -9.23 2.94
N VAL A 82 18.30 -8.50 2.14
CA VAL A 82 17.91 -7.13 2.46
C VAL A 82 16.92 -7.09 3.61
N PHE A 83 16.13 -8.14 3.78
CA PHE A 83 15.10 -8.20 4.81
C PHE A 83 15.55 -9.03 6.01
N ARG A 84 15.36 -8.48 7.21
CA ARG A 84 15.45 -9.24 8.45
C ARG A 84 14.17 -10.06 8.66
N ASP A 85 13.03 -9.45 8.35
CA ASP A 85 11.72 -10.09 8.46
C ASP A 85 10.70 -9.30 7.64
N TYR A 86 9.59 -9.92 7.31
CA TYR A 86 8.47 -9.24 6.70
C TYR A 86 7.16 -9.97 6.98
N ARG A 87 6.07 -9.24 6.87
CA ARG A 87 4.72 -9.80 6.93
C ARG A 87 3.87 -9.17 5.86
N LEU A 88 3.24 -9.99 5.04
CA LEU A 88 2.39 -9.52 3.95
C LEU A 88 0.96 -10.00 4.16
N ARG A 89 0.04 -9.05 4.06
CA ARG A 89 -1.39 -9.35 4.13
C ARG A 89 -2.06 -8.79 2.89
N VAL A 90 -2.95 -9.58 2.30
CA VAL A 90 -3.79 -9.16 1.18
C VAL A 90 -5.21 -9.14 1.72
N ALA A 91 -5.88 -7.99 1.60
CA ALA A 91 -7.18 -7.79 2.22
C ALA A 91 -8.14 -7.11 1.24
N THR A 92 -9.39 -7.51 1.29
CA THR A 92 -10.44 -6.83 0.55
C THR A 92 -10.83 -5.56 1.30
N VAL A 93 -10.93 -4.45 0.57
CA VAL A 93 -11.41 -3.20 1.14
C VAL A 93 -12.94 -3.25 1.15
N ILE A 94 -13.51 -3.33 2.35
CA ILE A 94 -14.96 -3.42 2.50
C ILE A 94 -15.62 -2.07 2.27
N ARG A 95 -15.02 -1.01 2.80
CA ARG A 95 -15.50 0.36 2.64
C ARG A 95 -14.32 1.30 2.47
N ASP A 96 -14.53 2.30 1.64
CA ASP A 96 -13.55 3.35 1.39
C ASP A 96 -14.30 4.67 1.41
N TYR A 97 -14.09 5.46 2.44
CA TYR A 97 -14.73 6.76 2.57
C TYR A 97 -13.83 7.70 3.35
N GLY A 98 -14.06 8.98 3.17
CA GLY A 98 -13.29 10.02 3.82
C GLY A 98 -14.18 11.06 4.46
N MET A 99 -13.59 12.15 4.89
CA MET A 99 -14.33 13.24 5.48
C MET A 99 -15.33 13.85 4.49
N ASN A 100 -14.95 13.96 3.22
CA ASN A 100 -15.76 14.61 2.20
C ASN A 100 -16.31 13.64 1.15
N ASP A 101 -15.79 12.44 1.06
CA ASP A 101 -16.28 11.38 0.19
C ASP A 101 -16.99 10.35 1.07
N ARG A 102 -18.33 10.50 1.18
CA ARG A 102 -19.12 9.83 2.19
C ARG A 102 -20.02 8.73 1.66
N GLU A 103 -19.92 8.40 0.38
CA GLU A 103 -20.85 7.47 -0.27
C GLU A 103 -20.86 6.09 0.39
N GLN A 104 -19.69 5.59 0.76
CA GLN A 104 -19.57 4.28 1.40
C GLN A 104 -19.54 4.33 2.92
N ALA A 105 -19.74 5.50 3.51
CA ALA A 105 -19.76 5.62 4.96
C ALA A 105 -20.94 4.85 5.54
N PRO A 106 -20.80 4.24 6.75
CA PRO A 106 -21.91 3.57 7.40
C PRO A 106 -23.09 4.52 7.62
N ALA A 107 -24.30 3.95 7.71
CA ALA A 107 -25.52 4.75 7.79
C ALA A 107 -25.51 5.72 8.98
N ASP A 108 -25.06 5.28 10.14
CA ASP A 108 -24.97 6.13 11.33
C ASP A 108 -23.99 7.28 11.13
N SER A 109 -22.86 7.02 10.50
CA SER A 109 -21.86 8.05 10.20
C SER A 109 -22.39 9.06 9.16
N ARG A 110 -23.13 8.60 8.15
CA ARG A 110 -23.72 9.48 7.15
C ARG A 110 -24.79 10.38 7.75
N GLN A 111 -25.54 9.89 8.74
CA GLN A 111 -26.54 10.70 9.44
C GLN A 111 -25.91 11.84 10.21
N LEU A 112 -24.73 11.60 10.81
CA LEU A 112 -24.06 12.60 11.62
C LEU A 112 -23.23 13.59 10.79
N TYR A 113 -22.57 13.11 9.72
CA TYR A 113 -21.54 13.89 9.00
C TYR A 113 -21.82 14.08 7.53
N GLY A 114 -22.96 13.61 7.03
CA GLY A 114 -23.32 13.71 5.63
C GLY A 114 -23.05 12.44 4.84
N SER A 115 -23.70 12.31 3.69
CA SER A 115 -23.74 11.09 2.89
C SER A 115 -23.10 11.23 1.52
N THR A 116 -22.66 12.40 1.12
CA THR A 116 -22.08 12.64 -0.21
C THR A 116 -20.73 13.30 -0.10
N SER A 117 -19.97 13.26 -1.19
CA SER A 117 -18.78 14.08 -1.33
C SER A 117 -19.18 15.52 -1.13
N SER A 118 -18.61 16.15 -0.14
CA SER A 118 -19.06 17.46 0.26
C SER A 118 -18.18 18.53 -0.33
N SER A 119 -18.84 19.55 -0.88
CA SER A 119 -18.19 20.82 -1.20
C SER A 119 -18.09 21.74 0.01
N LEU A 120 -18.68 21.32 1.13
CA LEU A 120 -18.60 22.11 2.36
C LEU A 120 -17.20 21.98 2.93
N PRO A 121 -16.62 23.07 3.40
CA PRO A 121 -15.35 22.98 4.09
C PRO A 121 -15.53 22.13 5.35
N PRO A 122 -14.46 21.44 5.77
CA PRO A 122 -14.51 20.73 7.03
C PRO A 122 -14.90 21.72 8.12
N SER A 123 -15.76 21.28 9.00
CA SER A 123 -16.08 22.11 10.16
C SER A 123 -14.81 22.29 10.97
N ASP A 124 -14.71 23.43 11.61
CA ASP A 124 -13.57 23.78 12.46
C ASP A 124 -13.59 22.97 13.74
N ALA A 125 -13.59 21.68 13.61
CA ALA A 125 -13.55 20.84 14.78
C ALA A 125 -12.13 20.64 15.25
#